data_483c9da6343c9002e68adf1539db1625
#
_entry.id   483c9da6343c9002e68adf1539db1625
#
_cell.length_a   1.000
_cell.length_b   1.000
_cell.length_c   1.000
_cell.angle_alpha   90.00
_cell.angle_beta   90.00
_cell.angle_gamma   90.00
#
_symmetry.space_group_name_H-M   'P 1'
#
loop_
_entity.id
_entity.type
_entity.pdbx_description
1 polymer ?
#
loop_
_entity_poly.entity_id
_entity_poly.type
_entity_poly.pdbx_seq_one_letter_code
_entity_poly.pdbx_strand_id
1 'polypeptide(L)'
;YTHEVIDAAMSRLPAYDRGKLQISDFRRVVENQFGKVAMQFLNQQYRMKSTIAKMVSDIFYDIPLETKKDSFMIDDGVLNNPFGSDVIWWDTAHLGNSSKEKREVLPGGRSGTSFVNFGEISTILKILKELEASEQFVSIGKEFNKTGDQPIGVICTYAGQKRELFRQIRQRNFTEEFFDLIKVDTVDSYQGKENLVIILSLVRNNHKHDTGFLSKHERVNVAISRAMERLIIVGSSQMWAELDTPPSSVYRYIQKQSELNGSFALVDNKL
;
A
#
# COMPACT_ATOMS: atom_id res chain seq x y z
N TYR A 1 -0.60 -25.41 2.34
CA TYR A 1 -0.27 -25.97 1.01
C TYR A 1 0.47 -24.92 0.22
N THR A 2 1.59 -25.29 -0.44
CA THR A 2 2.33 -24.36 -1.31
C THR A 2 1.53 -24.08 -2.58
N HIS A 3 1.68 -22.90 -3.19
CA HIS A 3 1.01 -22.53 -4.44
C HIS A 3 1.21 -23.58 -5.54
N GLU A 4 2.40 -24.18 -5.61
CA GLU A 4 2.73 -25.24 -6.59
C GLU A 4 1.86 -26.49 -6.45
N VAL A 5 1.52 -26.89 -5.24
CA VAL A 5 0.64 -28.07 -4.99
C VAL A 5 -0.80 -27.73 -5.40
N ILE A 6 -1.25 -26.51 -5.12
CA ILE A 6 -2.58 -26.03 -5.53
C ILE A 6 -2.65 -25.92 -7.05
N ASP A 7 -1.64 -25.36 -7.71
CA ASP A 7 -1.59 -25.21 -9.17
C ASP A 7 -1.53 -26.56 -9.87
N ALA A 8 -0.76 -27.52 -9.35
CA ALA A 8 -0.69 -28.88 -9.89
C ALA A 8 -2.01 -29.65 -9.71
N ALA A 9 -2.72 -29.44 -8.60
CA ALA A 9 -4.05 -30.02 -8.39
C ALA A 9 -5.09 -29.36 -9.30
N MET A 10 -5.04 -28.02 -9.44
CA MET A 10 -5.95 -27.26 -10.28
C MET A 10 -5.80 -27.55 -11.77
N SER A 11 -4.57 -27.86 -12.25
CA SER A 11 -4.33 -28.18 -13.67
C SER A 11 -5.06 -29.45 -14.12
N ARG A 12 -5.43 -30.32 -13.19
CA ARG A 12 -6.15 -31.59 -13.45
C ARG A 12 -7.67 -31.45 -13.45
N LEU A 13 -8.20 -30.30 -13.09
CA LEU A 13 -9.63 -30.05 -12.99
C LEU A 13 -10.19 -29.36 -14.24
N PRO A 14 -11.47 -29.59 -14.60
CA PRO A 14 -12.16 -28.83 -15.63
C PRO A 14 -12.11 -27.32 -15.34
N ALA A 15 -12.15 -26.50 -16.39
CA ALA A 15 -12.08 -25.04 -16.27
C ALA A 15 -13.14 -24.44 -15.35
N TYR A 16 -14.34 -25.06 -15.33
CA TYR A 16 -15.43 -24.67 -14.44
C TYR A 16 -15.11 -24.86 -12.96
N ASP A 17 -14.47 -25.98 -12.59
CA ASP A 17 -14.12 -26.28 -11.20
C ASP A 17 -12.91 -25.48 -10.74
N ARG A 18 -11.97 -25.15 -11.67
CA ARG A 18 -10.85 -24.23 -11.38
C ARG A 18 -11.32 -22.86 -10.95
N GLY A 19 -12.35 -22.32 -11.62
CA GLY A 19 -12.95 -21.03 -11.24
C GLY A 19 -13.54 -21.04 -9.82
N LYS A 20 -14.19 -22.14 -9.43
CA LYS A 20 -14.75 -22.30 -8.07
C LYS A 20 -13.68 -22.39 -6.98
N LEU A 21 -12.54 -23.02 -7.25
CA LEU A 21 -11.46 -23.17 -6.28
C LEU A 21 -10.66 -21.87 -6.07
N GLN A 22 -10.76 -20.91 -6.98
CA GLN A 22 -10.14 -19.59 -6.83
C GLN A 22 -10.96 -18.65 -5.93
N ILE A 23 -12.21 -18.98 -5.63
CA ILE A 23 -13.07 -18.19 -4.75
C ILE A 23 -12.86 -18.68 -3.32
N SER A 24 -12.58 -17.76 -2.37
CA SER A 24 -12.46 -18.10 -0.97
C SER A 24 -13.76 -18.70 -0.42
N ASP A 25 -13.66 -19.60 0.55
CA ASP A 25 -14.84 -20.20 1.17
C ASP A 25 -15.74 -19.15 1.82
N PHE A 26 -15.14 -18.09 2.40
CA PHE A 26 -15.91 -16.95 2.92
C PHE A 26 -16.75 -16.27 1.83
N ARG A 27 -16.18 -16.01 0.67
CA ARG A 27 -16.88 -15.41 -0.47
C ARG A 27 -18.01 -16.29 -0.97
N ARG A 28 -17.81 -17.62 -1.02
CA ARG A 28 -18.86 -18.58 -1.37
C ARG A 28 -20.05 -18.53 -0.40
N VAL A 29 -19.76 -18.40 0.90
CA VAL A 29 -20.82 -18.28 1.92
C VAL A 29 -21.60 -16.99 1.75
N VAL A 30 -20.91 -15.85 1.52
CA VAL A 30 -21.54 -14.53 1.33
C VAL A 30 -22.38 -14.46 0.05
N GLU A 31 -21.93 -15.08 -1.04
CA GLU A 31 -22.60 -15.04 -2.34
C GLU A 31 -23.79 -16.01 -2.46
N ASN A 32 -23.91 -16.98 -1.56
CA ASN A 32 -25.08 -17.86 -1.59
C ASN A 32 -26.34 -17.18 -1.03
N GLN A 33 -27.52 -17.75 -1.31
CA GLN A 33 -28.81 -17.17 -0.91
C GLN A 33 -28.91 -16.97 0.61
N PHE A 34 -28.43 -17.91 1.40
CA PHE A 34 -28.44 -17.84 2.86
C PHE A 34 -27.49 -16.78 3.39
N GLY A 35 -26.27 -16.71 2.84
CA GLY A 35 -25.30 -15.69 3.22
C GLY A 35 -25.77 -14.27 2.96
N LYS A 36 -26.43 -14.01 1.84
CA LYS A 36 -27.00 -12.70 1.51
C LYS A 36 -28.04 -12.21 2.52
N VAL A 37 -28.80 -13.12 3.11
CA VAL A 37 -29.82 -12.79 4.13
C VAL A 37 -29.22 -12.66 5.53
N ALA A 38 -28.21 -13.48 5.84
CA ALA A 38 -27.56 -13.53 7.16
C ALA A 38 -26.42 -12.53 7.34
N MET A 39 -25.92 -11.92 6.24
CA MET A 39 -24.80 -10.98 6.29
C MET A 39 -25.23 -9.67 6.93
N GLN A 40 -24.48 -9.26 7.96
CA GLN A 40 -24.55 -7.94 8.56
C GLN A 40 -23.27 -7.15 8.24
N PHE A 41 -23.43 -5.93 7.77
CA PHE A 41 -22.32 -5.06 7.42
C PHE A 41 -21.93 -4.17 8.61
N LEU A 42 -20.66 -4.19 8.98
CA LEU A 42 -20.12 -3.28 9.98
C LEU A 42 -19.58 -2.04 9.26
N ASN A 43 -20.32 -0.95 9.29
CA ASN A 43 -19.95 0.28 8.59
C ASN A 43 -19.21 1.31 9.45
N GLN A 44 -19.09 1.09 10.76
CA GLN A 44 -18.33 1.97 11.65
C GLN A 44 -16.88 1.52 11.75
N GLN A 45 -15.96 2.47 11.63
CA GLN A 45 -14.54 2.22 11.76
C GLN A 45 -13.87 3.25 12.68
N TYR A 46 -12.82 2.82 13.41
CA TYR A 46 -12.10 3.59 14.43
C TYR A 46 -10.61 3.74 14.14
N ARG A 47 -10.16 3.36 12.94
CA ARG A 47 -8.74 3.36 12.55
C ARG A 47 -8.36 4.57 11.73
N MET A 48 -8.98 4.66 10.54
CA MET A 48 -8.57 5.60 9.48
C MET A 48 -9.13 7.00 9.74
N LYS A 49 -8.36 8.01 9.37
CA LYS A 49 -8.86 9.37 9.18
C LYS A 49 -10.01 9.36 8.16
N SER A 50 -10.97 10.25 8.33
CA SER A 50 -12.20 10.28 7.50
C SER A 50 -11.91 10.38 6.00
N THR A 51 -10.88 11.11 5.60
CA THR A 51 -10.42 11.24 4.21
C THR A 51 -10.01 9.89 3.62
N ILE A 52 -9.18 9.11 4.35
CA ILE A 52 -8.72 7.80 3.92
C ILE A 52 -9.91 6.83 3.89
N ALA A 53 -10.74 6.83 4.93
CA ALA A 53 -11.91 5.96 5.04
C ALA A 53 -12.91 6.23 3.91
N LYS A 54 -13.14 7.49 3.56
CA LYS A 54 -14.01 7.87 2.44
C LYS A 54 -13.48 7.34 1.10
N MET A 55 -12.19 7.53 0.82
CA MET A 55 -11.58 6.99 -0.41
C MET A 55 -11.69 5.47 -0.47
N VAL A 56 -11.38 4.78 0.62
CA VAL A 56 -11.48 3.31 0.71
C VAL A 56 -12.92 2.86 0.49
N SER A 57 -13.88 3.55 1.10
CA SER A 57 -15.30 3.28 0.96
C SER A 57 -15.78 3.46 -0.49
N ASP A 58 -15.49 4.61 -1.09
CA ASP A 58 -15.94 4.94 -2.43
C ASP A 58 -15.37 3.99 -3.53
N ILE A 59 -14.20 3.38 -3.27
CA ILE A 59 -13.54 2.52 -4.25
C ILE A 59 -13.84 1.02 -4.03
N PHE A 60 -13.98 0.58 -2.77
CA PHE A 60 -13.98 -0.85 -2.43
C PHE A 60 -15.26 -1.37 -1.80
N TYR A 61 -16.17 -0.50 -1.39
CA TYR A 61 -17.38 -0.90 -0.67
C TYR A 61 -18.63 -0.27 -1.27
N ASP A 62 -19.73 -1.03 -1.25
CA ASP A 62 -21.04 -0.55 -1.67
C ASP A 62 -21.74 0.28 -0.57
N ILE A 63 -21.27 0.17 0.67
CA ILE A 63 -21.84 0.85 1.83
C ILE A 63 -20.79 1.79 2.42
N PRO A 64 -21.14 3.08 2.67
CA PRO A 64 -20.23 4.05 3.23
C PRO A 64 -19.67 3.63 4.61
N LEU A 65 -18.36 3.77 4.78
CA LEU A 65 -17.70 3.64 6.08
C LEU A 65 -17.80 4.95 6.86
N GLU A 66 -18.25 4.85 8.10
CA GLU A 66 -18.32 5.98 9.03
C GLU A 66 -17.11 5.96 9.98
N THR A 67 -16.34 7.03 10.00
CA THR A 67 -15.26 7.21 10.96
C THR A 67 -15.84 7.66 12.30
N LYS A 68 -15.54 6.92 13.36
CA LYS A 68 -15.93 7.21 14.74
C LYS A 68 -14.71 7.54 15.65
N LYS A 69 -13.53 7.73 15.05
CA LYS A 69 -12.33 8.16 15.76
C LYS A 69 -12.31 9.69 15.83
N ASP A 70 -12.26 10.23 17.03
CA ASP A 70 -12.42 11.67 17.31
C ASP A 70 -11.07 12.40 17.41
N SER A 71 -9.96 11.69 17.58
CA SER A 71 -8.63 12.30 17.74
C SER A 71 -7.58 11.61 16.88
N PHE A 72 -6.64 12.41 16.40
CA PHE A 72 -5.50 11.98 15.61
C PHE A 72 -4.22 12.53 16.23
N MET A 73 -3.09 11.87 15.97
CA MET A 73 -1.80 12.23 16.57
C MET A 73 -1.02 13.21 15.69
N ILE A 74 -1.23 13.18 14.37
CA ILE A 74 -0.56 14.07 13.41
C ILE A 74 -1.48 15.23 13.10
N ASP A 75 -1.32 16.32 13.85
CA ASP A 75 -2.05 17.57 13.64
C ASP A 75 -1.58 18.30 12.37
N ASP A 76 -2.37 19.29 11.96
CA ASP A 76 -2.02 20.17 10.85
C ASP A 76 -0.74 20.97 11.20
N GLY A 77 0.21 20.99 10.27
CA GLY A 77 1.49 21.67 10.45
C GLY A 77 2.63 20.83 11.04
N VAL A 78 2.36 19.60 11.52
CA VAL A 78 3.42 18.66 11.95
C VAL A 78 4.29 18.25 10.78
N LEU A 79 3.70 18.09 9.62
CA LEU A 79 4.37 17.75 8.37
C LEU A 79 4.11 18.83 7.32
N ASN A 80 5.17 19.28 6.65
CA ASN A 80 5.06 20.22 5.55
C ASN A 80 4.48 19.57 4.28
N ASN A 81 3.95 20.37 3.38
CA ASN A 81 3.49 19.86 2.08
C ASN A 81 4.64 19.20 1.31
N PRO A 82 4.39 18.06 0.63
CA PRO A 82 3.08 17.43 0.44
C PRO A 82 2.62 16.52 1.60
N PHE A 83 3.44 16.26 2.60
CA PHE A 83 3.17 15.32 3.71
C PHE A 83 2.08 15.79 4.68
N GLY A 84 1.68 17.06 4.61
CA GLY A 84 0.49 17.58 5.30
C GLY A 84 -0.82 17.00 4.78
N SER A 85 -0.87 16.55 3.51
CA SER A 85 -2.04 15.89 2.95
C SER A 85 -2.24 14.49 3.55
N ASP A 86 -3.50 14.08 3.72
CA ASP A 86 -3.85 12.78 4.29
C ASP A 86 -3.52 11.61 3.36
N VAL A 87 -3.70 11.84 2.04
CA VAL A 87 -3.47 10.86 0.98
C VAL A 87 -2.61 11.45 -0.12
N ILE A 88 -1.51 10.78 -0.43
CA ILE A 88 -0.53 11.25 -1.41
C ILE A 88 -0.26 10.14 -2.42
N TRP A 89 -0.34 10.47 -3.71
CA TRP A 89 0.27 9.66 -4.76
C TRP A 89 1.59 10.29 -5.17
N TRP A 90 2.68 9.58 -4.98
CA TRP A 90 4.01 9.99 -5.41
C TRP A 90 4.33 9.34 -6.75
N ASP A 91 4.27 10.15 -7.80
CA ASP A 91 4.47 9.66 -9.16
C ASP A 91 5.96 9.49 -9.49
N THR A 92 6.33 8.29 -9.90
CA THR A 92 7.69 7.94 -10.34
C THR A 92 7.86 7.95 -11.86
N ALA A 93 6.85 8.37 -12.64
CA ALA A 93 6.92 8.39 -14.11
C ALA A 93 8.08 9.25 -14.64
N HIS A 94 8.38 10.37 -13.97
CA HIS A 94 9.48 11.27 -14.33
C HIS A 94 10.88 10.60 -14.26
N LEU A 95 11.03 9.48 -13.54
CA LEU A 95 12.28 8.73 -13.45
C LEU A 95 12.56 7.88 -14.69
N GLY A 96 11.65 7.83 -15.66
CA GLY A 96 11.82 7.12 -16.92
C GLY A 96 12.18 5.65 -16.72
N ASN A 97 13.31 5.21 -17.28
CA ASN A 97 13.74 3.81 -17.16
C ASN A 97 14.08 3.38 -15.72
N SER A 98 14.43 4.31 -14.84
CA SER A 98 14.71 3.99 -13.44
C SER A 98 13.45 3.62 -12.65
N SER A 99 12.27 4.02 -13.13
CA SER A 99 10.97 3.62 -12.55
C SER A 99 10.49 2.25 -13.01
N LYS A 100 11.20 1.58 -13.94
CA LYS A 100 10.80 0.25 -14.41
C LYS A 100 11.22 -0.83 -13.43
N GLU A 101 10.33 -1.81 -13.25
CA GLU A 101 10.63 -2.99 -12.44
C GLU A 101 11.73 -3.84 -13.07
N LYS A 102 12.49 -4.51 -12.23
CA LYS A 102 13.50 -5.50 -12.62
C LYS A 102 13.28 -6.81 -11.86
N ARG A 103 13.71 -7.92 -12.46
CA ARG A 103 13.79 -9.16 -11.70
C ARG A 103 14.81 -9.02 -10.58
N GLU A 104 14.49 -9.53 -9.43
CA GLU A 104 15.42 -9.59 -8.31
C GLU A 104 16.68 -10.38 -8.69
N VAL A 105 17.84 -9.90 -8.27
CA VAL A 105 19.11 -10.60 -8.41
C VAL A 105 19.46 -11.24 -7.07
N LEU A 106 19.50 -12.57 -7.06
CA LEU A 106 19.88 -13.38 -5.90
C LEU A 106 21.41 -13.48 -5.77
N PRO A 107 21.94 -13.87 -4.58
CA PRO A 107 23.36 -14.15 -4.40
C PRO A 107 23.87 -15.11 -5.47
N GLY A 108 25.06 -14.78 -6.01
CA GLY A 108 25.65 -15.52 -7.15
C GLY A 108 25.12 -15.11 -8.52
N GLY A 109 24.38 -13.98 -8.63
CA GLY A 109 23.92 -13.40 -9.90
C GLY A 109 22.74 -14.10 -10.55
N ARG A 110 22.08 -15.04 -9.86
CA ARG A 110 20.92 -15.75 -10.37
C ARG A 110 19.67 -14.86 -10.35
N SER A 111 18.86 -14.91 -11.42
CA SER A 111 17.57 -14.20 -11.46
C SER A 111 16.58 -14.86 -10.50
N GLY A 112 16.01 -14.06 -9.60
CA GLY A 112 14.92 -14.47 -8.71
C GLY A 112 13.56 -14.46 -9.42
N THR A 113 12.53 -14.94 -8.72
CA THR A 113 11.14 -14.92 -9.20
C THR A 113 10.42 -13.63 -8.82
N SER A 114 10.97 -12.84 -7.91
CA SER A 114 10.39 -11.60 -7.41
C SER A 114 10.82 -10.38 -8.23
N PHE A 115 10.18 -9.24 -7.97
CA PHE A 115 10.47 -7.96 -8.64
C PHE A 115 11.00 -6.92 -7.66
N VAL A 116 11.79 -5.98 -8.21
CA VAL A 116 12.35 -4.81 -7.51
C VAL A 116 12.21 -3.59 -8.42
N ASN A 117 11.83 -2.47 -7.85
CA ASN A 117 11.76 -1.16 -8.50
C ASN A 117 12.66 -0.17 -7.76
N PHE A 118 13.84 0.07 -8.29
CA PHE A 118 14.84 0.93 -7.67
C PHE A 118 14.43 2.40 -7.65
N GLY A 119 13.63 2.84 -8.62
CA GLY A 119 13.07 4.19 -8.63
C GLY A 119 12.13 4.42 -7.44
N GLU A 120 11.23 3.47 -7.18
CA GLU A 120 10.35 3.54 -6.00
C GLU A 120 11.16 3.46 -4.69
N ILE A 121 12.17 2.59 -4.61
CA ILE A 121 13.06 2.52 -3.44
C ILE A 121 13.73 3.87 -3.18
N SER A 122 14.32 4.49 -4.20
CA SER A 122 14.96 5.80 -4.07
C SER A 122 13.98 6.87 -3.59
N THR A 123 12.76 6.86 -4.12
CA THR A 123 11.68 7.77 -3.71
C THR A 123 11.28 7.54 -2.25
N ILE A 124 11.07 6.28 -1.85
CA ILE A 124 10.71 5.94 -0.46
C ILE A 124 11.81 6.38 0.52
N LEU A 125 13.08 6.19 0.16
CA LEU A 125 14.20 6.64 1.01
C LEU A 125 14.23 8.17 1.18
N LYS A 126 13.86 8.94 0.16
CA LYS A 126 13.70 10.39 0.28
C LYS A 126 12.51 10.75 1.17
N ILE A 127 11.36 10.10 0.98
CA ILE A 127 10.19 10.28 1.83
C ILE A 127 10.53 10.02 3.30
N LEU A 128 11.24 8.93 3.58
CA LEU A 128 11.66 8.61 4.95
C LEU A 128 12.61 9.68 5.53
N LYS A 129 13.49 10.27 4.71
CA LYS A 129 14.38 11.37 5.16
C LYS A 129 13.59 12.64 5.50
N GLU A 130 12.57 12.98 4.73
CA GLU A 130 11.70 14.11 5.03
C GLU A 130 10.89 13.88 6.31
N LEU A 131 10.40 12.65 6.56
CA LEU A 131 9.73 12.33 7.82
C LEU A 131 10.69 12.37 9.01
N GLU A 132 11.94 11.93 8.85
CA GLU A 132 12.99 12.04 9.88
C GLU A 132 13.33 13.48 10.22
N ALA A 133 13.29 14.37 9.24
CA ALA A 133 13.62 15.80 9.42
C ALA A 133 12.58 16.56 10.27
N SER A 134 11.35 16.02 10.44
CA SER A 134 10.35 16.60 11.34
C SER A 134 10.54 16.08 12.75
N GLU A 135 11.19 16.87 13.62
CA GLU A 135 11.38 16.53 15.04
C GLU A 135 10.04 16.24 15.73
N GLN A 136 9.01 17.02 15.40
CA GLN A 136 7.68 16.85 15.96
C GLN A 136 7.08 15.49 15.55
N PHE A 137 7.18 15.10 14.27
CA PHE A 137 6.72 13.81 13.82
C PHE A 137 7.49 12.66 14.47
N VAL A 138 8.82 12.78 14.62
CA VAL A 138 9.64 11.79 15.32
C VAL A 138 9.21 11.64 16.78
N SER A 139 8.91 12.74 17.46
CA SER A 139 8.40 12.71 18.84
C SER A 139 7.06 11.99 18.95
N ILE A 140 6.11 12.29 18.06
CA ILE A 140 4.81 11.59 17.94
C ILE A 140 5.03 10.09 17.66
N GLY A 141 5.94 9.78 16.75
CA GLY A 141 6.27 8.41 16.40
C GLY A 141 6.81 7.60 17.57
N LYS A 142 7.70 8.20 18.38
CA LYS A 142 8.21 7.56 19.60
C LYS A 142 7.10 7.30 20.62
N GLU A 143 6.15 8.23 20.77
CA GLU A 143 5.02 8.05 21.66
C GLU A 143 4.12 6.90 21.17
N PHE A 144 3.81 6.86 19.87
CA PHE A 144 3.05 5.77 19.27
C PHE A 144 3.75 4.42 19.43
N ASN A 145 5.08 4.37 19.26
CA ASN A 145 5.87 3.13 19.38
C ASN A 145 5.78 2.47 20.75
N LYS A 146 5.42 3.23 21.81
CA LYS A 146 5.16 2.67 23.15
C LYS A 146 3.95 1.71 23.18
N THR A 147 3.07 1.76 22.18
CA THR A 147 1.96 0.80 22.04
C THR A 147 2.42 -0.58 21.58
N GLY A 148 3.67 -0.71 21.14
CA GLY A 148 4.25 -1.94 20.59
C GLY A 148 4.23 -2.03 19.06
N ASP A 149 3.64 -1.03 18.38
CA ASP A 149 3.59 -0.94 16.92
C ASP A 149 4.45 0.22 16.39
N GLN A 150 5.08 0.04 15.23
CA GLN A 150 5.84 1.09 14.58
C GLN A 150 4.90 2.15 13.95
N PRO A 151 5.22 3.46 14.06
CA PRO A 151 4.39 4.52 13.46
C PRO A 151 4.45 4.55 11.93
N ILE A 152 5.55 4.09 11.32
CA ILE A 152 5.75 4.08 9.86
C ILE A 152 5.73 2.64 9.34
N GLY A 153 4.78 2.34 8.49
CA GLY A 153 4.69 1.08 7.76
C GLY A 153 5.05 1.26 6.29
N VAL A 154 6.05 0.52 5.80
CA VAL A 154 6.33 0.44 4.36
C VAL A 154 5.87 -0.90 3.84
N ILE A 155 4.82 -0.89 3.04
CA ILE A 155 4.22 -2.10 2.47
C ILE A 155 4.73 -2.27 1.05
N CYS A 156 5.40 -3.39 0.80
CA CYS A 156 5.89 -3.77 -0.52
C CYS A 156 4.98 -4.85 -1.12
N THR A 157 4.63 -4.72 -2.39
CA THR A 157 3.82 -5.74 -3.07
C THR A 157 4.61 -6.99 -3.44
N TYR A 158 5.95 -6.92 -3.40
CA TYR A 158 6.85 -8.02 -3.72
C TYR A 158 7.95 -8.21 -2.67
N ALA A 159 8.26 -9.47 -2.37
CA ALA A 159 9.28 -9.81 -1.37
C ALA A 159 10.70 -9.34 -1.76
N GLY A 160 11.03 -9.29 -3.05
CA GLY A 160 12.29 -8.72 -3.54
C GLY A 160 12.42 -7.24 -3.21
N GLN A 161 11.34 -6.47 -3.40
CA GLN A 161 11.28 -5.05 -3.03
C GLN A 161 11.51 -4.85 -1.54
N LYS A 162 10.83 -5.65 -0.69
CA LYS A 162 11.01 -5.61 0.76
C LYS A 162 12.48 -5.83 1.15
N ARG A 163 13.11 -6.90 0.62
CA ARG A 163 14.50 -7.23 0.96
C ARG A 163 15.46 -6.11 0.56
N GLU A 164 15.33 -5.62 -0.67
CA GLU A 164 16.21 -4.59 -1.18
C GLU A 164 16.00 -3.25 -0.47
N LEU A 165 14.76 -2.83 -0.24
CA LEU A 165 14.45 -1.61 0.50
C LEU A 165 15.00 -1.68 1.93
N PHE A 166 14.79 -2.78 2.65
CA PHE A 166 15.30 -2.96 4.00
C PHE A 166 16.84 -2.91 4.05
N ARG A 167 17.51 -3.52 3.06
CA ARG A 167 18.97 -3.45 2.90
C ARG A 167 19.42 -2.00 2.72
N GLN A 168 18.73 -1.23 1.86
CA GLN A 168 19.11 0.17 1.60
C GLN A 168 18.79 1.09 2.78
N ILE A 169 17.69 0.89 3.52
CA ILE A 169 17.41 1.64 4.75
C ILE A 169 18.55 1.46 5.75
N ARG A 170 19.02 0.22 5.95
CA ARG A 170 20.15 -0.07 6.85
C ARG A 170 21.48 0.57 6.42
N GLN A 171 21.66 0.81 5.14
CA GLN A 171 22.88 1.43 4.58
C GLN A 171 22.83 2.98 4.57
N ARG A 172 21.64 3.55 4.82
CA ARG A 172 21.46 5.00 4.91
C ARG A 172 21.73 5.47 6.34
N ASN A 173 22.21 6.71 6.46
CA ASN A 173 22.45 7.36 7.74
C ASN A 173 21.12 7.87 8.36
N PHE A 174 20.20 6.96 8.68
CA PHE A 174 19.09 7.24 9.56
C PHE A 174 19.58 7.15 11.02
N THR A 175 19.01 7.95 11.91
CA THR A 175 19.26 7.79 13.33
C THR A 175 18.69 6.43 13.82
N GLU A 176 19.33 5.81 14.81
CA GLU A 176 18.83 4.55 15.37
C GLU A 176 17.39 4.70 15.85
N GLU A 177 17.09 5.81 16.51
CA GLU A 177 15.75 6.14 17.00
C GLU A 177 14.70 6.19 15.87
N PHE A 178 15.04 6.79 14.72
CA PHE A 178 14.11 6.84 13.59
C PHE A 178 14.02 5.48 12.89
N PHE A 179 15.10 4.73 12.81
CA PHE A 179 15.09 3.38 12.24
C PHE A 179 14.12 2.46 12.97
N ASP A 180 14.05 2.54 14.31
CA ASP A 180 13.15 1.75 15.14
C ASP A 180 11.67 2.10 14.93
N LEU A 181 11.37 3.26 14.32
CA LEU A 181 10.02 3.67 13.96
C LEU A 181 9.53 3.07 12.63
N ILE A 182 10.39 2.38 11.88
CA ILE A 182 10.09 1.91 10.52
C ILE A 182 9.87 0.40 10.52
N LYS A 183 8.75 -0.03 9.95
CA LYS A 183 8.46 -1.40 9.62
C LYS A 183 8.35 -1.59 8.12
N VAL A 184 9.11 -2.54 7.57
CA VAL A 184 9.02 -2.92 6.15
C VAL A 184 8.49 -4.34 6.04
N ASP A 185 7.36 -4.54 5.34
CA ASP A 185 6.80 -5.87 5.14
C ASP A 185 6.04 -6.00 3.81
N THR A 186 5.61 -7.21 3.48
CA THR A 186 4.73 -7.46 2.33
C THR A 186 3.26 -7.32 2.71
N VAL A 187 2.39 -7.11 1.71
CA VAL A 187 0.94 -6.97 1.93
C VAL A 187 0.37 -8.14 2.74
N ASP A 188 0.72 -9.37 2.37
CA ASP A 188 0.19 -10.58 3.01
C ASP A 188 0.66 -10.72 4.49
N SER A 189 1.89 -10.24 4.80
CA SER A 189 2.43 -10.23 6.17
C SER A 189 1.92 -9.06 7.02
N TYR A 190 1.21 -8.11 6.40
CA TYR A 190 0.71 -6.90 7.04
C TYR A 190 -0.70 -7.04 7.64
N GLN A 191 -1.31 -8.22 7.48
CA GLN A 191 -2.68 -8.44 7.98
C GLN A 191 -2.73 -8.29 9.52
N GLY A 192 -3.73 -7.56 10.00
CA GLY A 192 -3.94 -7.30 11.43
C GLY A 192 -3.13 -6.16 12.04
N LYS A 193 -2.26 -5.48 11.28
CA LYS A 193 -1.42 -4.36 11.74
C LYS A 193 -1.95 -3.02 11.24
N GLU A 194 -1.55 -1.93 11.92
CA GLU A 194 -1.89 -0.57 11.54
C GLU A 194 -0.76 0.39 11.93
N ASN A 195 -0.59 1.48 11.19
CA ASN A 195 0.47 2.46 11.42
C ASN A 195 -0.06 3.88 11.18
N LEU A 196 0.52 4.87 11.83
CA LEU A 196 0.15 6.28 11.61
C LEU A 196 0.34 6.66 10.15
N VAL A 197 1.49 6.28 9.58
CA VAL A 197 1.85 6.51 8.17
C VAL A 197 2.05 5.18 7.46
N ILE A 198 1.35 4.98 6.35
CA ILE A 198 1.63 3.87 5.41
C ILE A 198 2.25 4.43 4.14
N ILE A 199 3.37 3.83 3.73
CA ILE A 199 4.00 4.03 2.42
C ILE A 199 3.82 2.73 1.64
N LEU A 200 3.02 2.77 0.56
CA LEU A 200 2.75 1.61 -0.29
C LEU A 200 3.60 1.69 -1.56
N SER A 201 4.48 0.71 -1.76
CA SER A 201 5.28 0.53 -2.98
C SER A 201 4.56 -0.43 -3.93
N LEU A 202 4.14 0.06 -5.11
CA LEU A 202 3.41 -0.73 -6.10
C LEU A 202 4.32 -1.65 -6.91
N VAL A 203 5.58 -1.29 -7.05
CA VAL A 203 6.66 -2.05 -7.72
C VAL A 203 6.47 -2.20 -9.22
N ARG A 204 5.26 -2.57 -9.66
CA ARG A 204 4.97 -2.88 -11.07
C ARG A 204 4.99 -1.62 -11.95
N ASN A 205 5.85 -1.63 -12.97
CA ASN A 205 5.89 -0.66 -14.05
C ASN A 205 6.55 -1.29 -15.28
N ASN A 206 5.74 -1.84 -16.18
CA ASN A 206 6.21 -2.58 -17.35
C ASN A 206 5.36 -2.29 -18.61
N HIS A 207 5.94 -2.48 -19.78
CA HIS A 207 5.29 -2.20 -21.08
C HIS A 207 4.11 -3.13 -21.41
N LYS A 208 4.00 -4.28 -20.72
CA LYS A 208 2.91 -5.23 -20.94
C LYS A 208 1.68 -4.92 -20.10
N HIS A 209 1.76 -3.91 -19.25
CA HIS A 209 0.73 -3.58 -18.28
C HIS A 209 0.31 -4.78 -17.40
N ASP A 210 1.28 -5.68 -17.14
CA ASP A 210 1.07 -6.82 -16.26
C ASP A 210 1.08 -6.32 -14.80
N THR A 211 -0.08 -6.31 -14.19
CA THR A 211 -0.33 -5.80 -12.83
C THR A 211 0.00 -6.79 -11.72
N GLY A 212 0.22 -8.05 -12.09
CA GLY A 212 0.56 -9.11 -11.15
C GLY A 212 -0.45 -9.22 -9.99
N PHE A 213 0.04 -9.19 -8.77
CA PHE A 213 -0.78 -9.33 -7.56
C PHE A 213 -1.76 -8.19 -7.32
N LEU A 214 -1.54 -7.03 -7.93
CA LEU A 214 -2.37 -5.83 -7.73
C LEU A 214 -3.66 -5.82 -8.56
N SER A 215 -3.91 -6.84 -9.37
CA SER A 215 -5.20 -7.06 -10.04
C SER A 215 -6.33 -7.39 -9.04
N LYS A 216 -6.00 -7.84 -7.84
CA LYS A 216 -6.98 -8.26 -6.83
C LYS A 216 -7.36 -7.11 -5.91
N HIS A 217 -8.66 -6.78 -5.86
CA HIS A 217 -9.22 -5.71 -5.03
C HIS A 217 -8.87 -5.86 -3.56
N GLU A 218 -8.94 -7.06 -3.03
CA GLU A 218 -8.74 -7.36 -1.63
C GLU A 218 -7.34 -6.98 -1.15
N ARG A 219 -6.31 -7.20 -1.98
CA ARG A 219 -4.92 -6.89 -1.62
C ARG A 219 -4.64 -5.40 -1.53
N VAL A 220 -5.14 -4.65 -2.50
CA VAL A 220 -4.99 -3.18 -2.50
C VAL A 220 -5.77 -2.59 -1.32
N ASN A 221 -7.02 -3.04 -1.12
CA ASN A 221 -7.83 -2.61 0.01
C ASN A 221 -7.13 -2.89 1.36
N VAL A 222 -6.61 -4.12 1.55
CA VAL A 222 -5.85 -4.48 2.76
C VAL A 222 -4.66 -3.55 2.95
N ALA A 223 -3.88 -3.26 1.92
CA ALA A 223 -2.70 -2.42 2.03
C ALA A 223 -3.03 -0.98 2.44
N ILE A 224 -3.99 -0.34 1.75
CA ILE A 224 -4.32 1.07 1.99
C ILE A 224 -5.10 1.29 3.29
N SER A 225 -5.95 0.33 3.69
CA SER A 225 -6.71 0.39 4.93
C SER A 225 -5.86 0.15 6.20
N ARG A 226 -4.55 -0.04 6.08
CA ARG A 226 -3.61 -0.07 7.22
C ARG A 226 -3.21 1.32 7.70
N ALA A 227 -3.41 2.34 6.87
CA ALA A 227 -3.09 3.71 7.21
C ALA A 227 -4.09 4.27 8.23
N MET A 228 -3.58 4.83 9.32
CA MET A 228 -4.41 5.53 10.30
C MET A 228 -4.61 7.00 9.91
N GLU A 229 -3.54 7.71 9.57
CA GLU A 229 -3.58 9.16 9.42
C GLU A 229 -2.95 9.68 8.13
N ARG A 230 -1.96 8.96 7.57
CA ARG A 230 -1.33 9.33 6.30
C ARG A 230 -1.14 8.10 5.42
N LEU A 231 -1.51 8.22 4.17
CA LEU A 231 -1.31 7.20 3.14
C LEU A 231 -0.48 7.78 2.00
N ILE A 232 0.69 7.23 1.75
CA ILE A 232 1.57 7.62 0.65
C ILE A 232 1.70 6.43 -0.29
N ILE A 233 1.26 6.57 -1.53
CA ILE A 233 1.36 5.54 -2.55
C ILE A 233 2.47 5.95 -3.52
N VAL A 234 3.44 5.07 -3.73
CA VAL A 234 4.56 5.29 -4.64
C VAL A 234 4.41 4.37 -5.85
N GLY A 235 4.31 4.97 -7.03
CA GLY A 235 4.11 4.23 -8.28
C GLY A 235 4.06 5.14 -9.48
N SER A 236 4.22 4.58 -10.69
CA SER A 236 4.27 5.34 -11.94
C SER A 236 2.89 5.53 -12.55
N SER A 237 2.47 6.78 -12.79
CA SER A 237 1.24 7.10 -13.54
C SER A 237 1.21 6.47 -14.93
N GLN A 238 2.37 6.32 -15.59
CA GLN A 238 2.47 5.63 -16.89
C GLN A 238 1.97 4.18 -16.85
N MET A 239 2.06 3.54 -15.69
CA MET A 239 1.52 2.19 -15.49
C MET A 239 0.05 2.21 -15.08
N TRP A 240 -0.33 3.14 -14.20
CA TRP A 240 -1.58 3.02 -13.45
C TRP A 240 -2.70 3.97 -13.87
N ALA A 241 -2.43 5.02 -14.66
CA ALA A 241 -3.45 6.03 -14.97
C ALA A 241 -4.63 5.48 -15.78
N GLU A 242 -4.37 4.61 -16.77
CA GLU A 242 -5.34 4.21 -17.79
C GLU A 242 -5.90 2.79 -17.62
N LEU A 243 -5.33 1.97 -16.73
CA LEU A 243 -5.79 0.61 -16.53
C LEU A 243 -7.12 0.57 -15.76
N ASP A 244 -7.86 -0.52 -15.92
CA ASP A 244 -9.04 -0.82 -15.09
C ASP A 244 -8.67 -1.81 -13.99
N THR A 245 -7.98 -1.28 -12.97
CA THR A 245 -7.47 -2.06 -11.84
C THR A 245 -7.62 -1.27 -10.54
N PRO A 246 -7.57 -1.93 -9.38
CA PRO A 246 -7.71 -1.23 -8.10
C PRO A 246 -6.70 -0.09 -7.87
N PRO A 247 -5.38 -0.22 -8.16
CA PRO A 247 -4.47 0.91 -8.07
C PRO A 247 -4.82 2.06 -9.01
N SER A 248 -5.35 1.75 -10.18
CA SER A 248 -5.78 2.77 -11.16
C SER A 248 -7.00 3.54 -10.68
N SER A 249 -7.95 2.87 -10.04
CA SER A 249 -9.09 3.53 -9.40
C SER A 249 -8.65 4.46 -8.28
N VAL A 250 -7.69 4.02 -7.46
CA VAL A 250 -7.08 4.85 -6.41
C VAL A 250 -6.36 6.06 -7.01
N TYR A 251 -5.54 5.86 -8.07
CA TYR A 251 -4.84 6.95 -8.76
C TYR A 251 -5.82 8.02 -9.27
N ARG A 252 -6.83 7.60 -10.05
CA ARG A 252 -7.85 8.52 -10.59
C ARG A 252 -8.64 9.24 -9.50
N TYR A 253 -8.94 8.55 -8.39
CA TYR A 253 -9.59 9.17 -7.24
C TYR A 253 -8.73 10.27 -6.64
N ILE A 254 -7.46 9.99 -6.35
CA ILE A 254 -6.51 10.97 -5.79
C ILE A 254 -6.32 12.13 -6.75
N GLN A 255 -6.12 11.88 -8.05
CA GLN A 255 -5.98 12.92 -9.07
C GLN A 255 -7.18 13.89 -9.07
N LYS A 256 -8.39 13.35 -9.10
CA LYS A 256 -9.61 14.17 -9.05
C LYS A 256 -9.74 14.97 -7.74
N GLN A 257 -9.42 14.35 -6.61
CA GLN A 257 -9.59 15.01 -5.31
C GLN A 257 -8.49 16.04 -5.03
N SER A 258 -7.28 15.86 -5.54
CA SER A 258 -6.18 16.82 -5.36
C SER A 258 -6.44 18.18 -6.01
N GLU A 259 -7.32 18.23 -6.99
CA GLU A 259 -7.79 19.48 -7.61
C GLU A 259 -8.84 20.20 -6.75
N LEU A 260 -9.49 19.51 -5.82
CA LEU A 260 -10.62 20.00 -5.05
C LEU A 260 -10.26 20.43 -3.62
N ASN A 261 -9.29 19.76 -3.00
CA ASN A 261 -8.95 20.01 -1.59
C ASN A 261 -7.52 19.57 -1.26
N GLY A 262 -6.92 20.21 -0.24
CA GLY A 262 -5.56 19.96 0.21
C GLY A 262 -5.33 18.64 0.98
N SER A 263 -6.39 17.86 1.24
CA SER A 263 -6.25 16.55 1.91
C SER A 263 -5.70 15.46 0.98
N PHE A 264 -5.69 15.71 -0.33
CA PHE A 264 -5.11 14.85 -1.35
C PHE A 264 -4.01 15.57 -2.09
N ALA A 265 -2.93 14.88 -2.39
CA ALA A 265 -1.83 15.40 -3.20
C ALA A 265 -1.40 14.41 -4.29
N LEU A 266 -1.20 14.93 -5.50
CA LEU A 266 -0.49 14.26 -6.58
C LEU A 266 0.88 14.91 -6.73
N VAL A 267 1.94 14.18 -6.42
CA VAL A 267 3.31 14.68 -6.49
C VAL A 267 3.99 14.06 -7.70
N ASP A 268 4.16 14.85 -8.74
CA ASP A 268 4.77 14.48 -10.02
C ASP A 268 6.21 15.01 -10.19
N ASN A 269 6.73 15.68 -9.15
CA ASN A 269 7.97 16.43 -9.22
C ASN A 269 9.14 15.81 -8.46
N LYS A 270 10.30 16.15 -8.97
CA LYS A 270 11.63 16.01 -8.41
C LYS A 270 11.69 16.74 -7.05
N LEU A 271 11.90 15.99 -5.97
CA LEU A 271 12.52 16.58 -4.79
C LEU A 271 13.95 16.97 -5.08
#